data_adbebd04a7a698c438bc8d58e4402543
#
_entry.id   adbebd04a7a698c438bc8d58e4402543
#
_cell.length_a   1.000
_cell.length_b   1.000
_cell.length_c   1.000
_cell.angle_alpha   90.00
_cell.angle_beta   90.00
_cell.angle_gamma   90.00
#
_symmetry.space_group_name_H-M   'P 1'
#
loop_
_entity.id
_entity.type
_entity.pdbx_description
1 polymer ?
#
loop_
_entity_poly.entity_id
_entity_poly.type
_entity_poly.pdbx_seq_one_letter_code
_entity_poly.pdbx_strand_id
1 'polypeptide(L)'
;MKSIIISIIQILFLVSPVSASERETDYIVTFYPESGSILQNISCKIVFTAEGIDKKKISITGVIINERGDTVQSVKTLLPGIGYFHIYANPGERYILKCENRDRIRKNFYLPMMSENGFGLKIIENKEQWLLSVINSSREVPMKLL
;
A
#
# COMPACT_ATOMS: atom_id res chain seq x y z
N MET A 1 53.40 -13.87 -34.44
CA MET A 1 52.10 -14.56 -34.23
C MET A 1 51.71 -14.73 -32.76
N LYS A 2 52.61 -14.94 -31.81
CA LYS A 2 52.25 -15.09 -30.38
C LYS A 2 51.75 -13.79 -29.73
N SER A 3 52.16 -12.59 -30.19
CA SER A 3 51.74 -11.29 -29.61
C SER A 3 50.32 -10.88 -29.96
N ILE A 4 49.79 -11.31 -31.12
CA ILE A 4 48.44 -10.96 -31.59
C ILE A 4 47.36 -11.78 -30.83
N ILE A 5 47.68 -13.02 -30.43
CA ILE A 5 46.78 -13.92 -29.73
C ILE A 5 46.51 -13.40 -28.29
N ILE A 6 47.55 -12.83 -27.61
CA ILE A 6 47.43 -12.29 -26.26
C ILE A 6 46.56 -11.04 -26.27
N SER A 7 46.61 -10.20 -27.31
CA SER A 7 45.81 -8.98 -27.46
C SER A 7 44.31 -9.28 -27.64
N ILE A 8 43.94 -10.38 -28.28
CA ILE A 8 42.55 -10.78 -28.49
C ILE A 8 41.91 -11.33 -27.21
N ILE A 9 42.71 -12.01 -26.37
CA ILE A 9 42.20 -12.55 -25.10
C ILE A 9 41.91 -11.43 -24.06
N GLN A 10 42.62 -10.31 -24.10
CA GLN A 10 42.38 -9.17 -23.22
C GLN A 10 41.09 -8.38 -23.53
N ILE A 11 40.62 -8.43 -24.81
CA ILE A 11 39.38 -7.73 -25.22
C ILE A 11 38.12 -8.52 -24.80
N LEU A 12 38.26 -9.83 -24.58
CA LEU A 12 37.10 -10.70 -24.23
C LEU A 12 36.63 -10.56 -22.76
N PHE A 13 37.42 -9.91 -21.88
CA PHE A 13 37.10 -9.79 -20.45
C PHE A 13 36.36 -8.50 -20.08
N LEU A 14 36.05 -7.61 -21.04
CA LEU A 14 35.39 -6.33 -20.79
C LEU A 14 33.88 -6.31 -21.04
N VAL A 15 33.27 -7.48 -21.33
CA VAL A 15 31.81 -7.58 -21.36
C VAL A 15 31.33 -7.86 -19.93
N SER A 16 31.24 -6.80 -19.12
CA SER A 16 30.48 -6.85 -17.88
C SER A 16 29.06 -7.24 -18.24
N PRO A 17 28.44 -8.26 -17.60
CA PRO A 17 27.02 -8.49 -17.79
C PRO A 17 26.30 -7.22 -17.32
N VAL A 18 25.72 -6.51 -18.26
CA VAL A 18 24.70 -5.50 -17.94
C VAL A 18 23.59 -6.29 -17.26
N SER A 19 23.53 -6.20 -15.93
CA SER A 19 22.37 -6.68 -15.18
C SER A 19 21.17 -5.96 -15.74
N ALA A 20 20.41 -6.64 -16.57
CA ALA A 20 19.11 -6.16 -16.98
C ALA A 20 18.31 -6.02 -15.70
N SER A 21 18.14 -4.79 -15.23
CA SER A 21 17.17 -4.47 -14.20
C SER A 21 15.83 -4.96 -14.74
N GLU A 22 15.32 -6.07 -14.18
CA GLU A 22 13.96 -6.51 -14.47
C GLU A 22 13.06 -5.31 -14.19
N ARG A 23 12.53 -4.70 -15.24
CA ARG A 23 11.54 -3.62 -15.10
C ARG A 23 10.36 -4.22 -14.39
N GLU A 24 10.08 -3.71 -13.18
CA GLU A 24 8.83 -4.00 -12.48
C GLU A 24 7.69 -3.63 -13.43
N THR A 25 7.08 -4.66 -14.04
CA THR A 25 5.94 -4.49 -14.91
C THR A 25 4.72 -4.07 -14.11
N ASP A 26 3.61 -3.88 -14.76
CA ASP A 26 2.32 -3.49 -14.20
C ASP A 26 1.99 -4.11 -12.83
N TYR A 27 1.29 -3.38 -11.94
CA TYR A 27 1.02 -3.81 -10.56
C TYR A 27 -0.41 -3.52 -10.12
N ILE A 28 -0.85 -4.21 -9.08
CA ILE A 28 -2.17 -4.09 -8.46
C ILE A 28 -2.00 -3.73 -7.00
N VAL A 29 -2.89 -2.88 -6.49
CA VAL A 29 -3.01 -2.58 -5.06
C VAL A 29 -4.34 -3.10 -4.55
N THR A 30 -4.29 -3.86 -3.46
CA THR A 30 -5.49 -4.39 -2.78
C THR A 30 -5.57 -3.80 -1.37
N PHE A 31 -6.77 -3.39 -0.97
CA PHE A 31 -7.02 -2.73 0.32
C PHE A 31 -7.75 -3.67 1.28
N TYR A 32 -7.35 -3.64 2.55
CA TYR A 32 -7.90 -4.42 3.64
C TYR A 32 -8.23 -3.49 4.81
N PRO A 33 -9.45 -2.96 4.89
CA PRO A 33 -9.90 -2.19 6.05
C PRO A 33 -9.92 -3.06 7.31
N GLU A 34 -9.45 -2.53 8.45
CA GLU A 34 -9.37 -3.23 9.74
C GLU A 34 -10.73 -3.81 10.19
N SER A 35 -11.81 -3.11 9.89
CA SER A 35 -13.19 -3.54 10.21
C SER A 35 -13.88 -4.31 9.08
N GLY A 36 -13.14 -4.73 8.04
CA GLY A 36 -13.72 -5.34 6.84
C GLY A 36 -14.38 -4.35 5.88
N SER A 37 -14.82 -3.20 6.36
CA SER A 37 -15.35 -2.08 5.57
C SER A 37 -14.86 -0.74 6.11
N ILE A 38 -14.87 0.29 5.28
CA ILE A 38 -14.58 1.66 5.70
C ILE A 38 -15.90 2.27 6.19
N LEU A 39 -15.98 2.61 7.46
CA LEU A 39 -17.15 3.25 8.04
C LEU A 39 -17.02 4.77 7.95
N GLN A 40 -18.12 5.46 7.63
CA GLN A 40 -18.17 6.92 7.61
C GLN A 40 -18.08 7.50 9.02
N ASN A 41 -17.52 8.70 9.14
CA ASN A 41 -17.34 9.44 10.40
C ASN A 41 -16.48 8.73 11.45
N ILE A 42 -15.70 7.75 11.05
CA ILE A 42 -14.82 6.98 11.94
C ILE A 42 -13.43 6.87 11.31
N SER A 43 -12.39 7.01 12.15
CA SER A 43 -11.02 6.74 11.70
C SER A 43 -10.83 5.24 11.51
N CYS A 44 -10.54 4.83 10.30
CA CYS A 44 -10.29 3.45 9.91
C CYS A 44 -8.82 3.26 9.52
N LYS A 45 -8.18 2.22 10.04
CA LYS A 45 -6.89 1.75 9.55
C LYS A 45 -7.11 0.87 8.34
N ILE A 46 -6.39 1.13 7.26
CA ILE A 46 -6.43 0.35 6.03
C ILE A 46 -5.03 -0.20 5.78
N VAL A 47 -4.89 -1.51 5.80
CA VAL A 47 -3.70 -2.19 5.30
C VAL A 47 -3.84 -2.34 3.79
N PHE A 48 -2.76 -2.23 3.05
CA PHE A 48 -2.77 -2.49 1.62
C PHE A 48 -1.59 -3.39 1.22
N THR A 49 -1.79 -4.14 0.14
CA THR A 49 -0.74 -4.88 -0.53
C THR A 49 -0.55 -4.34 -1.94
N ALA A 50 0.71 -4.31 -2.41
CA ALA A 50 1.07 -3.97 -3.77
C ALA A 50 1.86 -5.13 -4.39
N GLU A 51 1.36 -5.68 -5.48
CA GLU A 51 1.91 -6.86 -6.15
C GLU A 51 1.96 -6.63 -7.66
N GLY A 52 3.06 -7.05 -8.27
CA GLY A 52 3.16 -7.16 -9.72
C GLY A 52 2.27 -8.26 -10.29
N ILE A 53 2.09 -8.27 -11.60
CA ILE A 53 1.36 -9.35 -12.29
C ILE A 53 2.02 -10.71 -12.03
N ASP A 54 3.34 -10.74 -11.88
CA ASP A 54 4.16 -11.91 -11.54
C ASP A 54 4.09 -12.31 -10.06
N LYS A 55 3.22 -11.67 -9.27
CA LYS A 55 3.06 -11.86 -7.82
C LYS A 55 4.24 -11.40 -6.96
N LYS A 56 5.24 -10.77 -7.52
CA LYS A 56 6.32 -10.15 -6.76
C LYS A 56 5.80 -8.95 -5.96
N LYS A 57 6.33 -8.78 -4.76
CA LYS A 57 6.01 -7.66 -3.88
C LYS A 57 6.66 -6.38 -4.40
N ILE A 58 5.84 -5.33 -4.57
CA ILE A 58 6.25 -4.05 -5.16
C ILE A 58 6.20 -2.95 -4.12
N SER A 59 7.27 -2.14 -4.08
CA SER A 59 7.26 -0.93 -3.26
C SER A 59 6.59 0.22 -4.01
N ILE A 60 5.65 0.87 -3.34
CA ILE A 60 4.95 2.05 -3.88
C ILE A 60 5.02 3.23 -2.92
N THR A 61 4.93 4.42 -3.48
CA THR A 61 4.73 5.68 -2.77
C THR A 61 3.61 6.45 -3.44
N GLY A 62 2.86 7.22 -2.66
CA GLY A 62 1.74 7.98 -3.23
C GLY A 62 0.98 8.80 -2.20
N VAL A 63 -0.19 9.26 -2.61
CA VAL A 63 -1.10 10.05 -1.79
C VAL A 63 -2.54 9.59 -1.99
N ILE A 64 -3.30 9.63 -0.91
CA ILE A 64 -4.77 9.53 -0.97
C ILE A 64 -5.31 10.93 -1.22
N ILE A 65 -6.18 11.05 -2.20
CA ILE A 65 -6.91 12.30 -2.49
C ILE A 65 -8.41 12.07 -2.37
N ASN A 66 -9.14 13.14 -2.06
CA ASN A 66 -10.60 13.16 -2.13
C ASN A 66 -11.09 13.55 -3.54
N GLU A 67 -12.43 13.64 -3.75
CA GLU A 67 -13.02 14.02 -5.03
C GLU A 67 -12.66 15.44 -5.48
N ARG A 68 -12.34 16.33 -4.54
CA ARG A 68 -11.91 17.70 -4.84
C ARG A 68 -10.45 17.78 -5.27
N GLY A 69 -9.70 16.67 -5.15
CA GLY A 69 -8.28 16.61 -5.44
C GLY A 69 -7.38 17.00 -4.27
N ASP A 70 -7.95 17.26 -3.09
CA ASP A 70 -7.17 17.56 -1.89
C ASP A 70 -6.45 16.32 -1.39
N THR A 71 -5.18 16.48 -0.99
CA THR A 71 -4.41 15.41 -0.37
C THR A 71 -4.88 15.19 1.06
N VAL A 72 -5.36 13.97 1.33
CA VAL A 72 -5.83 13.55 2.65
C VAL A 72 -4.71 12.89 3.44
N GLN A 73 -3.91 12.02 2.79
CA GLN A 73 -2.89 11.22 3.45
C GLN A 73 -1.77 10.84 2.49
N SER A 74 -0.52 10.86 2.96
CA SER A 74 0.62 10.27 2.25
C SER A 74 0.72 8.77 2.56
N VAL A 75 1.09 7.98 1.57
CA VAL A 75 1.11 6.52 1.64
C VAL A 75 2.43 5.99 1.10
N LYS A 76 3.00 5.01 1.79
CA LYS A 76 4.17 4.26 1.31
C LYS A 76 4.14 2.83 1.83
N THR A 77 4.75 1.91 1.11
CA THR A 77 5.04 0.57 1.63
C THR A 77 6.07 0.65 2.75
N LEU A 78 5.83 -0.07 3.84
CA LEU A 78 6.71 -0.16 5.02
C LEU A 78 7.54 -1.45 4.99
N LEU A 79 6.95 -2.50 4.44
CA LEU A 79 7.58 -3.80 4.14
C LEU A 79 7.43 -4.05 2.63
N PRO A 80 8.16 -5.02 2.05
CA PRO A 80 8.00 -5.37 0.65
C PRO A 80 6.53 -5.63 0.29
N GLY A 81 5.96 -4.74 -0.52
CA GLY A 81 4.59 -4.83 -0.99
C GLY A 81 3.49 -4.62 0.06
N ILE A 82 3.81 -4.19 1.29
CA ILE A 82 2.82 -4.00 2.37
C ILE A 82 2.98 -2.63 2.99
N GLY A 83 1.86 -1.95 3.20
CA GLY A 83 1.79 -0.70 3.94
C GLY A 83 0.44 -0.52 4.62
N TYR A 84 0.30 0.55 5.37
CA TYR A 84 -0.97 0.96 5.93
C TYR A 84 -1.08 2.48 6.02
N PHE A 85 -2.31 2.93 6.14
CA PHE A 85 -2.64 4.33 6.42
C PHE A 85 -3.93 4.40 7.25
N HIS A 86 -4.20 5.56 7.81
CA HIS A 86 -5.45 5.85 8.49
C HIS A 86 -6.24 6.86 7.66
N ILE A 87 -7.54 6.68 7.59
CA ILE A 87 -8.44 7.61 6.93
C ILE A 87 -9.65 7.88 7.80
N TYR A 88 -10.04 9.14 7.88
CA TYR A 88 -11.33 9.54 8.39
C TYR A 88 -12.24 9.78 7.19
N ALA A 89 -13.21 8.91 7.02
CA ALA A 89 -14.06 8.91 5.84
C ALA A 89 -15.27 9.83 6.04
N ASN A 90 -15.33 10.91 5.26
CA ASN A 90 -16.50 11.80 5.28
C ASN A 90 -17.67 11.18 4.51
N PRO A 91 -18.91 11.45 4.93
CA PRO A 91 -20.10 10.98 4.23
C PRO A 91 -20.13 11.45 2.77
N GLY A 92 -20.43 10.52 1.86
CA GLY A 92 -20.58 10.80 0.44
C GLY A 92 -19.28 11.06 -0.34
N GLU A 93 -18.12 11.15 0.32
CA GLU A 93 -16.84 11.34 -0.36
C GLU A 93 -16.27 10.02 -0.88
N ARG A 94 -15.59 10.07 -2.03
CA ARG A 94 -14.78 8.99 -2.57
C ARG A 94 -13.31 9.35 -2.46
N TYR A 95 -12.48 8.32 -2.31
CA TYR A 95 -11.04 8.52 -2.18
C TYR A 95 -10.30 7.66 -3.20
N ILE A 96 -9.20 8.21 -3.68
CA ILE A 96 -8.34 7.58 -4.69
C ILE A 96 -6.91 7.58 -4.18
N LEU A 97 -6.27 6.42 -4.20
CA LEU A 97 -4.82 6.33 -4.06
C LEU A 97 -4.19 6.63 -5.42
N LYS A 98 -3.43 7.72 -5.51
CA LYS A 98 -2.52 8.00 -6.61
C LYS A 98 -1.12 7.60 -6.18
N CYS A 99 -0.53 6.63 -6.83
CA CYS A 99 0.77 6.10 -6.43
C CYS A 99 1.66 5.77 -7.62
N GLU A 100 2.94 5.65 -7.34
CA GLU A 100 3.95 5.20 -8.30
C GLU A 100 4.87 4.14 -7.66
N ASN A 101 5.38 3.24 -8.48
CA ASN A 101 6.39 2.27 -8.10
C ASN A 101 7.81 2.82 -8.35
N ARG A 102 8.85 2.01 -8.09
CA ARG A 102 10.25 2.38 -8.32
C ARG A 102 10.56 2.70 -9.78
N ASP A 103 9.87 2.07 -10.74
CA ASP A 103 10.04 2.32 -12.18
C ASP A 103 9.23 3.53 -12.66
N ARG A 104 8.65 4.31 -11.74
CA ARG A 104 7.82 5.49 -12.00
C ARG A 104 6.55 5.18 -12.79
N ILE A 105 6.06 3.95 -12.72
CA ILE A 105 4.75 3.58 -13.26
C ILE A 105 3.70 4.13 -12.32
N ARG A 106 2.89 5.07 -12.80
CA ARG A 106 1.85 5.75 -12.02
C ARG A 106 0.52 5.06 -12.22
N LYS A 107 -0.20 4.83 -11.12
CA LYS A 107 -1.53 4.24 -11.12
C LYS A 107 -2.46 4.91 -10.10
N ASN A 108 -3.76 4.76 -10.39
CA ASN A 108 -4.82 5.24 -9.52
C ASN A 108 -5.68 4.06 -9.10
N PHE A 109 -5.94 3.95 -7.81
CA PHE A 109 -6.80 2.90 -7.24
C PHE A 109 -7.86 3.53 -6.38
N TYR A 110 -9.13 3.22 -6.66
CA TYR A 110 -10.24 3.64 -5.80
C TYR A 110 -10.20 2.86 -4.49
N LEU A 111 -10.38 3.55 -3.37
CA LEU A 111 -10.59 2.89 -2.10
C LEU A 111 -11.93 2.14 -2.13
N PRO A 112 -12.09 1.07 -1.32
CA PRO A 112 -13.36 0.38 -1.16
C PRO A 112 -14.50 1.34 -0.81
N MET A 113 -15.71 1.01 -1.25
CA MET A 113 -16.90 1.81 -0.92
C MET A 113 -17.07 1.90 0.59
N MET A 114 -17.47 3.08 1.04
CA MET A 114 -17.72 3.35 2.44
C MET A 114 -19.14 2.95 2.81
N SER A 115 -19.29 2.38 4.00
CA SER A 115 -20.59 2.04 4.56
C SER A 115 -21.08 3.16 5.49
N GLU A 116 -22.31 3.61 5.27
CA GLU A 116 -22.98 4.56 6.16
C GLU A 116 -23.38 3.88 7.48
N ASN A 117 -23.76 2.61 7.38
CA ASN A 117 -24.23 1.82 8.52
C ASN A 117 -23.40 0.53 8.59
N GLY A 118 -22.87 0.25 9.77
CA GLY A 118 -22.10 -0.97 10.00
C GLY A 118 -21.48 -1.03 11.38
N PHE A 119 -21.00 -2.23 11.68
CA PHE A 119 -20.22 -2.48 12.88
C PHE A 119 -18.79 -2.74 12.48
N GLY A 120 -17.86 -2.16 13.21
CA GLY A 120 -16.44 -2.42 13.09
C GLY A 120 -15.87 -2.94 14.39
N LEU A 121 -14.83 -3.74 14.30
CA LEU A 121 -14.03 -4.16 15.43
C LEU A 121 -12.69 -3.43 15.38
N LYS A 122 -12.31 -2.81 16.48
CA LYS A 122 -11.00 -2.18 16.64
C LYS A 122 -10.30 -2.80 17.85
N ILE A 123 -9.11 -3.30 17.62
CA ILE A 123 -8.26 -3.84 18.68
C ILE A 123 -7.24 -2.76 19.05
N ILE A 124 -7.24 -2.35 20.31
CA ILE A 124 -6.28 -1.41 20.87
C ILE A 124 -5.40 -2.20 21.84
N GLU A 125 -4.13 -2.30 21.50
CA GLU A 125 -3.13 -2.90 22.39
C GLU A 125 -2.60 -1.85 23.35
N ASN A 126 -2.73 -2.11 24.65
CA ASN A 126 -2.06 -1.37 25.70
C ASN A 126 -1.13 -2.34 26.44
N LYS A 127 -0.07 -1.83 27.09
CA LYS A 127 1.00 -2.61 27.72
C LYS A 127 0.53 -3.74 28.65
N GLU A 128 -0.70 -3.68 29.18
CA GLU A 128 -1.24 -4.62 30.16
C GLU A 128 -2.54 -5.31 29.74
N GLN A 129 -3.21 -4.85 28.69
CA GLN A 129 -4.53 -5.39 28.28
C GLN A 129 -4.81 -5.13 26.81
N TRP A 130 -5.61 -6.01 26.24
CA TRP A 130 -6.23 -5.86 24.93
C TRP A 130 -7.61 -5.25 25.12
N LEU A 131 -7.85 -4.10 24.50
CA LEU A 131 -9.17 -3.49 24.46
C LEU A 131 -9.81 -3.80 23.09
N LEU A 132 -10.92 -4.53 23.12
CA LEU A 132 -11.76 -4.72 21.95
C LEU A 132 -12.84 -3.65 21.96
N SER A 133 -12.84 -2.78 20.96
CA SER A 133 -13.87 -1.77 20.77
C SER A 133 -14.77 -2.17 19.62
N VAL A 134 -16.07 -2.27 19.90
CA VAL A 134 -17.10 -2.41 18.86
C VAL A 134 -17.54 -1.02 18.47
N ILE A 135 -17.31 -0.67 17.20
CA ILE A 135 -17.65 0.63 16.65
C ILE A 135 -18.90 0.46 15.80
N ASN A 136 -19.93 1.26 16.09
CA ASN A 136 -21.06 1.45 15.21
C ASN A 136 -20.91 2.81 14.53
N SER A 137 -21.25 2.94 13.26
CA SER A 137 -21.24 4.20 12.51
C SER A 137 -21.99 5.34 13.20
N SER A 138 -22.92 5.00 14.10
CA SER A 138 -23.71 5.95 14.88
C SER A 138 -23.14 6.22 16.27
N ARG A 139 -22.32 5.33 16.85
CA ARG A 139 -21.77 5.46 18.20
C ARG A 139 -20.68 4.44 18.51
N GLU A 140 -19.55 4.90 19.05
CA GLU A 140 -18.53 4.02 19.60
C GLU A 140 -18.96 3.53 21.01
N VAL A 141 -19.05 2.22 21.19
CA VAL A 141 -19.34 1.62 22.50
C VAL A 141 -18.11 0.80 22.91
N PRO A 142 -17.32 1.28 23.87
CA PRO A 142 -16.18 0.52 24.36
C PRO A 142 -16.65 -0.71 25.13
N MET A 143 -16.15 -1.88 24.75
CA MET A 143 -16.36 -3.14 25.45
C MET A 143 -15.03 -3.61 26.06
N LYS A 144 -14.99 -3.80 27.38
CA LYS A 144 -13.83 -4.36 28.05
C LYS A 144 -13.91 -5.88 28.02
N LEU A 145 -12.92 -6.53 27.43
CA LEU A 145 -12.73 -7.97 27.61
C LEU A 145 -12.11 -8.22 28.99
N LEU A 146 -12.75 -9.05 29.76
CA LEU A 146 -12.27 -9.53 31.05
C LEU A 146 -11.18 -10.58 30.85
#